data_f09e5b8cacbeac14bbbd7eba627c3d18
#
_entry.id   f09e5b8cacbeac14bbbd7eba627c3d18
#
_cell.length_a   1.000
_cell.length_b   1.000
_cell.length_c   1.000
_cell.angle_alpha   90.00
_cell.angle_beta   90.00
_cell.angle_gamma   90.00
#
_symmetry.space_group_name_H-M   'P 1'
#
loop_
_entity.id
_entity.type
_entity.pdbx_description
1 polymer ?
#
loop_
_entity_poly.entity_id
_entity_poly.type
_entity_poly.pdbx_seq_one_letter_code
_entity_poly.pdbx_strand_id
1 'polypeptide(L)'
;MFSISIQAQSIKVSKTDKFTKEKVVYTSYEKISSEPLIMGRQLGKTIWICFGHENGLDMMLMKWMSINVYIAERNESKVIFLDEDDNTHIFTISDYAAGHGEGTVGALGMDSWGIRYLLLGDLSVFKNKLMTSVRIYTTDGFFDFKIKKGAAEKAREAYRLFEKEIQKGNLDKWK
;
A
#
# COMPACT_ATOMS: atom_id res chain seq x y z
N MET A 1 26.81 -17.84 10.63
CA MET A 1 26.58 -16.55 9.93
C MET A 1 25.22 -16.63 9.27
N PHE A 2 24.17 -16.06 9.87
CA PHE A 2 22.82 -16.09 9.29
C PHE A 2 22.72 -14.90 8.31
N SER A 3 22.66 -15.19 7.01
CA SER A 3 22.28 -14.21 6.01
C SER A 3 20.82 -13.84 6.22
N ILE A 4 20.56 -12.69 6.81
CA ILE A 4 19.23 -12.09 6.79
C ILE A 4 19.04 -11.61 5.37
N SER A 5 18.24 -12.34 4.60
CA SER A 5 17.75 -11.88 3.30
C SER A 5 16.85 -10.67 3.54
N ILE A 6 17.43 -9.48 3.51
CA ILE A 6 16.68 -8.23 3.45
C ILE A 6 16.01 -8.24 2.08
N GLN A 7 14.72 -8.50 2.07
CA GLN A 7 13.93 -8.35 0.84
C GLN A 7 13.93 -6.86 0.52
N ALA A 8 14.81 -6.46 -0.39
CA ALA A 8 14.98 -5.08 -0.79
C ALA A 8 13.72 -4.61 -1.54
N GLN A 9 13.29 -3.40 -1.23
CA GLN A 9 12.27 -2.68 -1.98
C GLN A 9 12.71 -2.62 -3.45
N SER A 10 11.78 -2.76 -4.38
CA SER A 10 12.11 -2.79 -5.80
C SER A 10 11.07 -2.06 -6.64
N ILE A 11 11.54 -1.54 -7.76
CA ILE A 11 10.65 -1.11 -8.84
C ILE A 11 10.22 -2.37 -9.59
N LYS A 12 8.93 -2.61 -9.68
CA LYS A 12 8.35 -3.77 -10.38
C LYS A 12 8.02 -3.44 -11.82
N VAL A 13 7.58 -2.21 -12.07
CA VAL A 13 7.29 -1.70 -13.39
C VAL A 13 7.99 -0.37 -13.57
N SER A 14 8.73 -0.21 -14.64
CA SER A 14 9.25 1.08 -15.10
C SER A 14 9.33 1.01 -16.63
N LYS A 15 8.39 1.67 -17.28
CA LYS A 15 8.28 1.70 -18.74
C LYS A 15 7.69 3.03 -19.20
N THR A 16 7.88 3.34 -20.47
CA THR A 16 7.17 4.42 -21.12
C THR A 16 6.02 3.82 -21.93
N ASP A 17 4.82 4.31 -21.73
CA ASP A 17 3.68 3.89 -22.54
C ASP A 17 3.90 4.26 -24.00
N LYS A 18 3.63 3.32 -24.91
CA LYS A 18 3.90 3.51 -26.34
C LYS A 18 2.96 4.49 -27.01
N PHE A 19 1.75 4.64 -26.48
CA PHE A 19 0.70 5.48 -27.06
C PHE A 19 0.72 6.89 -26.46
N THR A 20 0.71 6.99 -25.12
CA THR A 20 0.68 8.27 -24.43
C THR A 20 2.06 8.92 -24.27
N LYS A 21 3.15 8.12 -24.43
CA LYS A 21 4.54 8.53 -24.16
C LYS A 21 4.80 8.91 -22.70
N GLU A 22 3.89 8.55 -21.82
CA GLU A 22 4.03 8.82 -20.39
C GLU A 22 4.79 7.71 -19.67
N LYS A 23 5.43 8.08 -18.58
CA LYS A 23 6.13 7.14 -17.72
C LYS A 23 5.10 6.38 -16.88
N VAL A 24 5.28 5.06 -16.80
CA VAL A 24 4.53 4.19 -15.89
C VAL A 24 5.49 3.55 -14.92
N VAL A 25 5.28 3.77 -13.63
CA VAL A 25 6.14 3.25 -12.55
C VAL A 25 5.30 2.62 -11.47
N TYR A 26 5.68 1.42 -11.03
CA TYR A 26 5.11 0.78 -9.83
C TYR A 26 6.20 0.15 -8.98
N THR A 27 6.12 0.33 -7.67
CA THR A 27 7.01 -0.35 -6.71
C THR A 27 6.55 -1.78 -6.42
N SER A 28 7.34 -2.52 -5.66
CA SER A 28 6.84 -3.73 -4.97
C SER A 28 5.78 -3.36 -3.94
N TYR A 29 4.88 -4.31 -3.65
CA TYR A 29 4.00 -4.21 -2.51
C TYR A 29 4.77 -4.42 -1.21
N GLU A 30 4.72 -3.45 -0.32
CA GLU A 30 5.33 -3.53 1.01
C GLU A 30 4.26 -3.83 2.05
N LYS A 31 4.50 -4.88 2.85
CA LYS A 31 3.62 -5.21 3.97
C LYS A 31 3.85 -4.22 5.11
N ILE A 32 2.85 -3.40 5.40
CA ILE A 32 2.93 -2.37 6.44
C ILE A 32 2.32 -2.81 7.76
N SER A 33 1.33 -3.71 7.74
CA SER A 33 0.71 -4.23 8.95
C SER A 33 0.27 -5.67 8.78
N SER A 34 0.27 -6.43 9.87
CA SER A 34 -0.33 -7.75 9.93
C SER A 34 -0.70 -8.09 11.38
N GLU A 35 -1.88 -8.63 11.58
CA GLU A 35 -2.31 -9.20 12.84
C GLU A 35 -1.91 -10.68 12.90
N PRO A 36 -1.46 -11.19 14.07
CA PRO A 36 -1.07 -12.58 14.19
C PRO A 36 -2.27 -13.52 14.10
N LEU A 37 -2.02 -14.76 13.64
CA LEU A 37 -2.94 -15.88 13.79
C LEU A 37 -3.07 -16.25 15.28
N ILE A 38 -4.28 -16.17 15.82
CA ILE A 38 -4.56 -16.62 17.19
C ILE A 38 -5.46 -17.85 17.11
N MET A 39 -4.96 -19.00 17.61
CA MET A 39 -5.69 -20.27 17.79
C MET A 39 -6.44 -20.76 16.54
N GLY A 40 -5.80 -20.74 15.37
CA GLY A 40 -6.39 -21.26 14.13
C GLY A 40 -7.53 -20.39 13.57
N ARG A 41 -7.90 -19.32 14.22
CA ARG A 41 -8.77 -18.28 13.65
C ARG A 41 -7.88 -17.18 13.09
N GLN A 42 -7.90 -17.05 11.81
CA GLN A 42 -7.26 -15.91 11.15
C GLN A 42 -8.13 -14.68 11.44
N LEU A 43 -7.86 -14.02 12.54
CA LEU A 43 -8.29 -12.65 12.75
C LEU A 43 -7.40 -11.69 11.93
N GLY A 44 -6.38 -12.27 11.28
CA GLY A 44 -5.27 -11.59 10.67
C GLY A 44 -5.65 -10.80 9.45
N LYS A 45 -5.85 -9.52 9.66
CA LYS A 45 -5.91 -8.54 8.58
C LYS A 45 -4.50 -8.15 8.23
N THR A 46 -4.15 -8.25 6.97
CA THR A 46 -2.82 -7.87 6.49
C THR A 46 -2.96 -6.77 5.43
N ILE A 47 -2.12 -5.75 5.56
CA ILE A 47 -2.14 -4.58 4.69
C ILE A 47 -0.80 -4.45 3.98
N TRP A 48 -0.87 -4.26 2.67
CA TRP A 48 0.27 -3.92 1.80
C TRP A 48 -0.02 -2.62 1.07
N ILE A 49 1.02 -1.85 0.81
CA ILE A 49 0.96 -0.66 -0.04
C ILE A 49 1.98 -0.75 -1.17
N CYS A 50 1.68 -0.12 -2.28
CA CYS A 50 2.53 0.04 -3.44
C CYS A 50 2.35 1.47 -3.96
N PHE A 51 3.45 2.14 -4.34
CA PHE A 51 3.39 3.44 -4.98
C PHE A 51 3.39 3.28 -6.49
N GLY A 52 2.52 4.03 -7.15
CA GLY A 52 2.33 3.98 -8.59
C GLY A 52 2.27 5.35 -9.23
N HIS A 53 2.73 5.43 -10.48
CA HIS A 53 2.57 6.59 -11.36
C HIS A 53 2.09 6.09 -12.71
N GLU A 54 0.96 6.59 -13.15
CA GLU A 54 0.38 6.28 -14.45
C GLU A 54 -0.54 7.40 -14.90
N ASN A 55 -0.55 7.72 -16.21
CA ASN A 55 -1.34 8.80 -16.81
C ASN A 55 -1.11 10.17 -16.14
N GLY A 56 0.13 10.44 -15.74
CA GLY A 56 0.49 11.70 -15.06
C GLY A 56 0.01 11.82 -13.61
N LEU A 57 -0.53 10.74 -13.03
CA LEU A 57 -1.08 10.72 -11.68
C LEU A 57 -0.24 9.85 -10.75
N ASP A 58 0.16 10.41 -9.61
CA ASP A 58 0.76 9.67 -8.50
C ASP A 58 -0.34 9.10 -7.62
N MET A 59 -0.23 7.79 -7.29
CA MET A 59 -1.22 7.08 -6.52
C MET A 59 -0.59 6.08 -5.56
N MET A 60 -1.32 5.70 -4.53
CA MET A 60 -0.99 4.56 -3.69
C MET A 60 -2.02 3.45 -3.91
N LEU A 61 -1.53 2.26 -4.23
CA LEU A 61 -2.37 1.07 -4.24
C LEU A 61 -2.24 0.38 -2.89
N MET A 62 -3.35 0.22 -2.20
CA MET A 62 -3.40 -0.51 -0.93
C MET A 62 -4.15 -1.82 -1.13
N LYS A 63 -3.53 -2.91 -0.69
CA LYS A 63 -4.15 -4.22 -0.64
C LYS A 63 -4.41 -4.59 0.81
N TRP A 64 -5.65 -4.93 1.10
CA TRP A 64 -6.07 -5.43 2.40
C TRP A 64 -6.64 -6.83 2.26
N MET A 65 -6.10 -7.77 3.03
CA MET A 65 -6.61 -9.14 3.09
C MET A 65 -7.27 -9.41 4.43
N SER A 66 -8.48 -9.97 4.38
CA SER A 66 -9.25 -10.35 5.55
C SER A 66 -10.09 -11.60 5.24
N ILE A 67 -10.46 -12.36 6.26
CA ILE A 67 -11.45 -13.45 6.13
C ILE A 67 -12.89 -12.92 5.98
N ASN A 68 -13.13 -11.66 6.38
CA ASN A 68 -14.40 -10.98 6.22
C ASN A 68 -14.28 -9.94 5.10
N VAL A 69 -15.37 -9.71 4.37
CA VAL A 69 -15.45 -8.66 3.37
C VAL A 69 -15.85 -7.36 4.06
N TYR A 70 -15.00 -6.35 3.93
CA TYR A 70 -15.30 -4.99 4.38
C TYR A 70 -15.18 -4.05 3.20
N ILE A 71 -16.24 -3.32 2.91
CA ILE A 71 -16.27 -2.37 1.80
C ILE A 71 -16.25 -0.95 2.38
N ALA A 72 -15.47 -0.07 1.78
CA ALA A 72 -15.49 1.34 2.14
C ALA A 72 -16.79 2.01 1.72
N GLU A 73 -17.38 2.81 2.58
CA GLU A 73 -18.54 3.61 2.20
C GLU A 73 -18.18 4.67 1.16
N ARG A 74 -19.01 4.80 0.12
CA ARG A 74 -18.76 5.71 -1.01
C ARG A 74 -18.63 7.18 -0.62
N ASN A 75 -19.33 7.62 0.42
CA ASN A 75 -19.39 9.04 0.80
C ASN A 75 -18.34 9.47 1.84
N GLU A 76 -17.65 8.53 2.48
CA GLU A 76 -16.57 8.79 3.44
C GLU A 76 -15.34 7.91 3.17
N SER A 77 -15.17 7.52 1.93
CA SER A 77 -14.11 6.59 1.48
C SER A 77 -12.73 7.19 1.69
N LYS A 78 -12.19 7.05 2.88
CA LYS A 78 -10.86 7.56 3.22
C LYS A 78 -10.05 6.54 4.00
N VAL A 79 -8.74 6.64 3.84
CA VAL A 79 -7.74 5.99 4.65
C VAL A 79 -6.91 7.07 5.32
N ILE A 80 -6.71 6.97 6.62
CA ILE A 80 -5.95 7.96 7.38
C ILE A 80 -4.70 7.29 7.93
N PHE A 81 -3.54 7.85 7.61
CA PHE A 81 -2.28 7.48 8.24
C PHE A 81 -1.95 8.47 9.35
N LEU A 82 -1.38 7.95 10.43
CA LEU A 82 -0.79 8.72 11.51
C LEU A 82 0.72 8.57 11.42
N ASP A 83 1.45 9.68 11.49
CA ASP A 83 2.91 9.67 11.48
C ASP A 83 3.52 9.61 12.90
N GLU A 84 4.83 9.62 12.99
CA GLU A 84 5.60 9.56 14.24
C GLU A 84 5.46 10.82 15.13
N ASP A 85 4.93 11.92 14.58
CA ASP A 85 4.67 13.17 15.29
C ASP A 85 3.16 13.37 15.55
N ASP A 86 2.36 12.31 15.43
CA ASP A 86 0.89 12.31 15.60
C ASP A 86 0.13 13.18 14.59
N ASN A 87 0.74 13.54 13.44
CA ASN A 87 0.02 14.23 12.38
C ASN A 87 -0.79 13.23 11.54
N THR A 88 -1.96 13.65 11.11
CA THR A 88 -2.86 12.86 10.26
C THR A 88 -2.67 13.18 8.78
N HIS A 89 -2.58 12.12 7.96
CA HIS A 89 -2.48 12.22 6.50
C HIS A 89 -3.65 11.47 5.88
N ILE A 90 -4.52 12.19 5.18
CA ILE A 90 -5.78 11.67 4.64
C ILE A 90 -5.58 11.31 3.16
N PHE A 91 -5.95 10.08 2.82
CA PHE A 91 -6.00 9.59 1.45
C PHE A 91 -7.44 9.25 1.07
N THR A 92 -7.90 9.73 -0.07
CA THR A 92 -9.23 9.45 -0.59
C THR A 92 -9.19 8.15 -1.39
N ILE A 93 -10.15 7.28 -1.17
CA ILE A 93 -10.35 6.10 -2.00
C ILE A 93 -11.02 6.55 -3.30
N SER A 94 -10.28 6.51 -4.41
CA SER A 94 -10.80 6.87 -5.74
C SER A 94 -11.50 5.70 -6.39
N ASP A 95 -10.99 4.50 -6.18
CA ASP A 95 -11.55 3.26 -6.72
C ASP A 95 -11.21 2.08 -5.82
N TYR A 96 -12.00 1.00 -5.91
CA TYR A 96 -11.72 -0.24 -5.20
C TYR A 96 -12.13 -1.47 -6.01
N ALA A 97 -11.43 -2.57 -5.78
CA ALA A 97 -11.77 -3.88 -6.28
C ALA A 97 -11.74 -4.90 -5.15
N ALA A 98 -12.75 -5.73 -5.07
CA ALA A 98 -12.82 -6.85 -4.14
C ALA A 98 -12.72 -8.17 -4.91
N GLY A 99 -11.90 -9.09 -4.42
CA GLY A 99 -11.69 -10.41 -5.03
C GLY A 99 -11.64 -11.51 -3.99
N HIS A 100 -12.22 -12.67 -4.34
CA HIS A 100 -12.17 -13.89 -3.54
C HIS A 100 -10.90 -14.69 -3.87
N GLY A 101 -10.31 -15.33 -2.88
CA GLY A 101 -9.18 -16.25 -3.09
C GLY A 101 -7.83 -15.59 -3.36
N GLU A 102 -7.68 -14.29 -3.17
CA GLU A 102 -6.41 -13.58 -3.37
C GLU A 102 -5.35 -13.81 -2.27
N GLY A 103 -5.60 -14.69 -1.33
CA GLY A 103 -4.68 -14.99 -0.27
C GLY A 103 -4.57 -16.47 0.03
N THR A 104 -3.38 -16.95 0.29
CA THR A 104 -3.18 -18.25 0.90
C THR A 104 -3.69 -18.15 2.33
N VAL A 105 -4.82 -18.72 2.59
CA VAL A 105 -5.25 -19.01 3.93
C VAL A 105 -4.70 -20.37 4.26
N GLY A 106 -3.73 -20.39 5.10
CA GLY A 106 -2.94 -21.51 5.53
C GLY A 106 -3.61 -22.90 5.54
N ALA A 107 -2.99 -23.88 6.17
CA ALA A 107 -3.37 -25.31 6.17
C ALA A 107 -4.84 -25.66 6.55
N LEU A 108 -5.65 -24.68 6.88
CA LEU A 108 -7.06 -24.87 7.29
C LEU A 108 -8.07 -24.58 6.18
N GLY A 109 -7.65 -24.22 4.96
CA GLY A 109 -8.54 -24.08 3.80
C GLY A 109 -9.60 -22.98 3.92
N MET A 110 -9.38 -21.95 4.73
CA MET A 110 -10.30 -20.82 4.82
C MET A 110 -10.06 -19.85 3.67
N ASP A 111 -11.11 -19.50 2.98
CA ASP A 111 -11.06 -18.49 1.92
C ASP A 111 -10.78 -17.09 2.48
N SER A 112 -9.89 -16.36 1.84
CA SER A 112 -9.64 -14.96 2.16
C SER A 112 -10.20 -14.06 1.09
N TRP A 113 -10.64 -12.87 1.49
CA TRP A 113 -11.04 -11.82 0.59
C TRP A 113 -9.93 -10.77 0.50
N GLY A 114 -9.58 -10.42 -0.72
CA GLY A 114 -8.67 -9.31 -0.99
C GLY A 114 -9.46 -8.09 -1.43
N ILE A 115 -9.20 -6.95 -0.80
CA ILE A 115 -9.73 -5.65 -1.22
C ILE A 115 -8.53 -4.82 -1.65
N ARG A 116 -8.63 -4.22 -2.83
CA ARG A 116 -7.65 -3.29 -3.37
C ARG A 116 -8.27 -1.92 -3.44
N TYR A 117 -7.58 -0.93 -2.92
CA TYR A 117 -7.95 0.47 -3.01
C TYR A 117 -6.94 1.22 -3.85
N LEU A 118 -7.44 2.10 -4.71
CA LEU A 118 -6.66 3.16 -5.32
C LEU A 118 -6.84 4.42 -4.47
N LEU A 119 -5.75 4.88 -3.87
CA LEU A 119 -5.73 5.99 -2.93
C LEU A 119 -5.03 7.19 -3.53
N LEU A 120 -5.68 8.34 -3.44
CA LEU A 120 -5.16 9.63 -3.87
C LEU A 120 -4.94 10.53 -2.66
N GLY A 121 -3.83 11.24 -2.67
CA GLY A 121 -3.43 12.16 -1.60
C GLY A 121 -1.98 12.59 -1.74
N ASP A 122 -1.48 13.32 -0.77
CA ASP A 122 -0.07 13.72 -0.75
C ASP A 122 0.83 12.54 -0.34
N LEU A 123 1.40 11.88 -1.35
CA LEU A 123 2.33 10.76 -1.14
C LEU A 123 3.68 11.20 -0.57
N SER A 124 4.04 12.50 -0.71
CA SER A 124 5.35 13.01 -0.28
C SER A 124 5.59 12.88 1.23
N VAL A 125 4.52 12.73 1.99
CA VAL A 125 4.58 12.47 3.44
C VAL A 125 5.38 11.21 3.78
N PHE A 126 5.36 10.20 2.91
CA PHE A 126 6.15 8.97 3.09
C PHE A 126 7.66 9.18 2.89
N LYS A 127 8.09 10.29 2.31
CA LYS A 127 9.51 10.57 2.09
C LYS A 127 10.25 10.86 3.39
N ASN A 128 9.62 11.63 4.27
CA ASN A 128 10.28 12.23 5.43
C ASN A 128 9.75 11.71 6.76
N LYS A 129 8.54 11.12 6.78
CA LYS A 129 7.87 10.67 8.00
C LYS A 129 7.73 9.16 8.04
N LEU A 130 7.76 8.60 9.24
CA LEU A 130 7.45 7.21 9.51
C LEU A 130 5.98 7.09 9.92
N MET A 131 5.19 6.33 9.19
CA MET A 131 3.81 6.06 9.55
C MET A 131 3.75 5.06 10.71
N THR A 132 3.01 5.38 11.76
CA THR A 132 2.86 4.58 12.99
C THR A 132 1.59 3.78 13.02
N SER A 133 0.53 4.25 12.35
CA SER A 133 -0.74 3.55 12.25
C SER A 133 -1.50 3.93 10.98
N VAL A 134 -2.50 3.11 10.64
CA VAL A 134 -3.43 3.39 9.56
C VAL A 134 -4.84 3.04 10.00
N ARG A 135 -5.80 3.92 9.71
CA ARG A 135 -7.23 3.75 9.90
C ARG A 135 -7.93 3.60 8.56
N ILE A 136 -8.75 2.57 8.44
CA ILE A 136 -9.55 2.29 7.26
C ILE A 136 -11.02 2.34 7.66
N TYR A 137 -11.79 3.19 7.00
CA TYR A 137 -13.24 3.27 7.18
C TYR A 137 -13.93 2.26 6.27
N THR A 138 -14.95 1.59 6.82
CA THR A 138 -15.72 0.55 6.15
C THR A 138 -17.20 0.68 6.49
N THR A 139 -18.04 -0.13 5.85
CA THR A 139 -19.48 -0.24 6.19
C THR A 139 -19.73 -0.70 7.63
N ASP A 140 -18.78 -1.41 8.22
CA ASP A 140 -18.88 -1.94 9.60
C ASP A 140 -18.19 -1.03 10.63
N GLY A 141 -17.91 0.22 10.28
CA GLY A 141 -17.18 1.17 11.10
C GLY A 141 -15.75 1.36 10.63
N PHE A 142 -14.81 1.53 11.55
CA PHE A 142 -13.39 1.71 11.20
C PHE A 142 -12.51 0.64 11.83
N PHE A 143 -11.36 0.41 11.21
CA PHE A 143 -10.32 -0.48 11.71
C PHE A 143 -9.00 0.26 11.81
N ASP A 144 -8.34 0.12 12.96
CA ASP A 144 -7.03 0.71 13.24
C ASP A 144 -5.95 -0.38 13.23
N PHE A 145 -4.87 -0.12 12.53
CA PHE A 145 -3.74 -1.04 12.41
C PHE A 145 -2.45 -0.32 12.79
N LYS A 146 -1.66 -0.94 13.65
CA LYS A 146 -0.33 -0.46 13.99
C LYS A 146 0.67 -0.80 12.88
N ILE A 147 1.54 0.14 12.58
CA ILE A 147 2.66 -0.02 11.64
C ILE A 147 3.93 -0.09 12.46
N LYS A 148 4.64 -1.22 12.40
CA LYS A 148 5.92 -1.38 13.09
C LYS A 148 6.99 -0.54 12.40
N LYS A 149 7.95 0.00 13.18
CA LYS A 149 9.03 0.86 12.69
C LYS A 149 9.71 0.30 11.43
N GLY A 150 10.12 -0.97 11.43
CA GLY A 150 10.77 -1.58 10.26
C GLY A 150 9.87 -1.67 9.02
N ALA A 151 8.56 -1.75 9.19
CA ALA A 151 7.61 -1.72 8.08
C ALA A 151 7.42 -0.28 7.56
N ALA A 152 7.37 0.70 8.44
CA ALA A 152 7.34 2.11 8.09
C ALA A 152 8.61 2.54 7.33
N GLU A 153 9.79 2.09 7.78
CA GLU A 153 11.06 2.32 7.09
C GLU A 153 11.06 1.74 5.67
N LYS A 154 10.54 0.53 5.50
CA LYS A 154 10.40 -0.08 4.16
C LYS A 154 9.46 0.71 3.25
N ALA A 155 8.33 1.18 3.77
CA ALA A 155 7.41 2.03 3.01
C ALA A 155 8.09 3.33 2.59
N ARG A 156 8.85 3.98 3.49
CA ARG A 156 9.62 5.18 3.19
C ARG A 156 10.66 4.94 2.09
N GLU A 157 11.42 3.86 2.18
CA GLU A 157 12.41 3.53 1.15
C GLU A 157 11.76 3.17 -0.20
N ALA A 158 10.61 2.48 -0.19
CA ALA A 158 9.84 2.23 -1.41
C ALA A 158 9.40 3.55 -2.07
N TYR A 159 8.93 4.52 -1.29
CA TYR A 159 8.55 5.83 -1.82
C TYR A 159 9.77 6.59 -2.40
N ARG A 160 10.91 6.57 -1.73
CA ARG A 160 12.15 7.21 -2.23
C ARG A 160 12.63 6.60 -3.54
N LEU A 161 12.54 5.28 -3.68
CA LEU A 161 12.84 4.59 -4.94
C LEU A 161 11.86 5.00 -6.05
N PHE A 162 10.56 5.08 -5.72
CA PHE A 162 9.52 5.54 -6.63
C PHE A 162 9.79 6.95 -7.14
N GLU A 163 10.00 7.91 -6.25
CA GLU A 163 10.31 9.30 -6.60
C GLU A 163 11.55 9.41 -7.51
N LYS A 164 12.63 8.71 -7.13
CA LYS A 164 13.86 8.67 -7.92
C LYS A 164 13.63 8.10 -9.33
N GLU A 165 12.78 7.10 -9.46
CA GLU A 165 12.51 6.47 -10.76
C GLU A 165 11.69 7.37 -11.68
N ILE A 166 10.73 8.13 -11.13
CA ILE A 166 9.98 9.13 -11.88
C ILE A 166 10.92 10.23 -12.38
N GLN A 167 11.81 10.73 -11.51
CA GLN A 167 12.75 11.81 -11.87
C GLN A 167 13.69 11.42 -13.00
N LYS A 168 14.14 10.17 -13.09
CA LYS A 168 14.96 9.69 -14.24
C LYS A 168 14.23 9.84 -15.57
N GLY A 169 12.93 9.50 -15.63
CA GLY A 169 12.15 9.64 -16.86
C GLY A 169 11.95 11.09 -17.32
N ASN A 170 12.06 12.06 -16.40
CA ASN A 170 11.99 13.47 -16.75
C ASN A 170 13.32 14.00 -17.35
N LEU A 171 14.46 13.46 -16.96
CA LEU A 171 15.77 13.85 -17.50
C LEU A 171 15.97 13.39 -18.96
N ASP A 172 15.34 12.27 -19.34
CA ASP A 172 15.44 11.74 -20.71
C ASP A 172 14.58 12.53 -21.73
N LYS A 173 13.65 13.37 -21.27
CA LYS A 173 12.83 14.24 -22.14
C LYS A 173 13.60 15.49 -22.64
N TRP A 174 14.77 15.79 -22.08
CA TRP A 174 15.58 16.98 -22.41
C TRP A 174 16.85 16.65 -23.18
N LYS A 175 17.02 15.42 -23.64
CA LYS A 175 18.06 14.97 -24.57
C LYS A 175 17.47 14.66 -25.94
#